data_df86eb2c4a5755b387d9223078afdccb
#
_entry.id   df86eb2c4a5755b387d9223078afdccb
#
_cell.length_a   1.000
_cell.length_b   1.000
_cell.length_c   1.000
_cell.angle_alpha   90.00
_cell.angle_beta   90.00
_cell.angle_gamma   90.00
#
_symmetry.space_group_name_H-M   'P 1'
#
loop_
_entity.id
_entity.type
_entity.pdbx_description
1 polymer ?
#
loop_
_entity_poly.entity_id
_entity_poly.type
_entity_poly.pdbx_seq_one_letter_code
_entity_poly.pdbx_strand_id
1 'polypeptide(L)'
;MDRKDHLGEPVNRISPIHILCIGGAVVDRFYECDDPPVTGRSNPVRGRASFGGVARNVAEVLVKLGAEVKLASIVGEDRQGQELLAQAEASGIDVSQVSLVRGARTAEYIGIFHKGELFAAFADMEIFERLDQSFAEHILNNAGRIAGVFADCNLSMSALQMLRQYSGNLNLLLATDTVSPAKAKRLGRYLSGISLLFTNHDEAQEMSGESEPRAAIGIFRNSGAASVVMGDGPAGVYAGDEKGVFHMVLPKSKVINVSGAGDALAAGTFLRRLEGASLREAVIFGMGCAHAALEWASAVPNAFDRKEAERRSGLIGDAAAC
;
A
#
# COMPACT_ATOMS: atom_id res chain seq x y z
N MET A 1 26.26 36.45 -39.79
CA MET A 1 24.88 35.96 -40.06
C MET A 1 24.62 34.86 -39.00
N ASP A 2 24.34 35.30 -37.77
CA ASP A 2 24.28 34.46 -36.60
C ASP A 2 22.91 33.85 -36.50
N ARG A 3 22.84 32.48 -36.53
CA ARG A 3 21.65 31.73 -36.16
C ARG A 3 21.62 31.62 -34.63
N LYS A 4 20.73 32.35 -34.01
CA LYS A 4 20.36 32.12 -32.59
C LYS A 4 19.46 30.92 -32.51
N ASP A 5 19.98 29.84 -31.93
CA ASP A 5 19.21 28.69 -31.52
C ASP A 5 18.43 29.06 -30.25
N HIS A 6 17.10 28.89 -30.32
CA HIS A 6 16.22 28.97 -29.15
C HIS A 6 16.45 27.72 -28.29
N LEU A 7 17.41 27.82 -27.37
CA LEU A 7 17.53 26.83 -26.30
C LEU A 7 16.48 27.15 -25.23
N GLY A 8 15.47 26.26 -25.18
CA GLY A 8 14.48 26.27 -24.11
C GLY A 8 15.16 26.19 -22.74
N GLU A 9 14.55 26.84 -21.76
CA GLU A 9 14.99 26.80 -20.37
C GLU A 9 15.15 25.34 -19.91
N PRO A 10 16.16 25.02 -19.08
CA PRO A 10 16.31 23.68 -18.55
C PRO A 10 15.11 23.39 -17.64
N VAL A 11 14.24 22.50 -18.07
CA VAL A 11 13.26 21.88 -17.19
C VAL A 11 14.07 21.24 -16.05
N ASN A 12 13.96 21.80 -14.86
CA ASN A 12 14.59 21.30 -13.66
C ASN A 12 13.98 19.90 -13.38
N ARG A 13 14.48 18.85 -14.05
CA ARG A 13 14.07 17.49 -13.83
C ARG A 13 14.62 17.09 -12.46
N ILE A 14 13.78 17.20 -11.44
CA ILE A 14 14.05 16.51 -10.17
C ILE A 14 14.35 15.07 -10.53
N SER A 15 15.52 14.56 -10.16
CA SER A 15 15.85 13.17 -10.40
C SER A 15 14.77 12.27 -9.79
N PRO A 16 14.30 11.24 -10.49
CA PRO A 16 13.23 10.39 -9.99
C PRO A 16 13.64 9.77 -8.65
N ILE A 17 12.66 9.64 -7.75
CA ILE A 17 12.85 9.00 -6.45
C ILE A 17 12.78 7.49 -6.66
N HIS A 18 13.87 6.78 -6.35
CA HIS A 18 13.92 5.32 -6.45
C HIS A 18 13.40 4.69 -5.16
N ILE A 19 12.40 3.84 -5.27
CA ILE A 19 11.69 3.21 -4.13
C ILE A 19 11.72 1.69 -4.31
N LEU A 20 11.99 0.97 -3.21
CA LEU A 20 11.79 -0.47 -3.12
C LEU A 20 10.45 -0.73 -2.44
N CYS A 21 9.51 -1.40 -3.13
CA CYS A 21 8.31 -1.98 -2.55
C CYS A 21 8.54 -3.48 -2.38
N ILE A 22 8.39 -4.00 -1.15
CA ILE A 22 8.64 -5.41 -0.84
C ILE A 22 7.45 -6.01 -0.10
N GLY A 23 6.86 -7.09 -0.62
CA GLY A 23 5.67 -7.71 -0.03
C GLY A 23 4.79 -8.46 -1.01
N GLY A 24 3.48 -8.42 -0.79
CA GLY A 24 2.49 -9.21 -1.50
C GLY A 24 2.16 -8.69 -2.90
N ALA A 25 2.07 -9.63 -3.84
CA ALA A 25 1.43 -9.48 -5.15
C ALA A 25 0.44 -10.64 -5.33
N VAL A 26 -0.82 -10.35 -5.60
CA VAL A 26 -1.95 -11.27 -5.43
C VAL A 26 -2.87 -11.21 -6.64
N VAL A 27 -3.51 -12.33 -6.97
CA VAL A 27 -4.65 -12.36 -7.88
C VAL A 27 -5.93 -12.25 -7.07
N ASP A 28 -6.70 -11.19 -7.29
CA ASP A 28 -7.98 -10.97 -6.65
C ASP A 28 -9.12 -11.51 -7.52
N ARG A 29 -9.98 -12.35 -6.95
CA ARG A 29 -11.19 -12.85 -7.59
C ARG A 29 -12.41 -12.43 -6.79
N PHE A 30 -13.29 -11.71 -7.42
CA PHE A 30 -14.53 -11.24 -6.82
C PHE A 30 -15.71 -11.86 -7.55
N TYR A 31 -16.59 -12.50 -6.78
CA TYR A 31 -17.78 -13.18 -7.25
C TYR A 31 -19.03 -12.53 -6.63
N GLU A 32 -19.93 -12.06 -7.45
CA GLU A 32 -21.21 -11.47 -7.03
C GLU A 32 -22.32 -12.50 -7.22
N CYS A 33 -23.05 -12.82 -6.16
CA CYS A 33 -24.25 -13.64 -6.16
C CYS A 33 -25.48 -12.76 -6.34
N ASP A 34 -26.37 -13.08 -7.26
CA ASP A 34 -27.67 -12.39 -7.42
C ASP A 34 -28.60 -12.70 -6.25
N ASP A 35 -28.64 -13.98 -5.83
CA ASP A 35 -29.39 -14.45 -4.67
C ASP A 35 -28.48 -14.67 -3.46
N PRO A 36 -29.02 -14.67 -2.21
CA PRO A 36 -28.24 -14.98 -1.02
C PRO A 36 -27.57 -16.34 -1.15
N PRO A 37 -26.23 -16.46 -0.95
CA PRO A 37 -25.53 -17.75 -1.07
C PRO A 37 -26.05 -18.78 -0.08
N VAL A 38 -26.27 -20.02 -0.55
CA VAL A 38 -26.75 -21.15 0.24
C VAL A 38 -25.61 -22.11 0.50
N THR A 39 -25.29 -22.35 1.76
CA THR A 39 -24.26 -23.30 2.17
C THR A 39 -24.57 -24.72 1.68
N GLY A 40 -23.54 -25.41 1.19
CA GLY A 40 -23.66 -26.83 0.74
C GLY A 40 -24.30 -26.97 -0.63
N ARG A 41 -24.51 -25.92 -1.38
CA ARG A 41 -25.08 -25.96 -2.74
C ARG A 41 -24.19 -25.16 -3.72
N SER A 42 -24.38 -25.42 -5.02
CA SER A 42 -23.80 -24.60 -6.08
C SER A 42 -24.60 -23.28 -6.18
N ASN A 43 -23.90 -22.16 -6.07
CA ASN A 43 -24.48 -20.83 -6.17
C ASN A 43 -23.99 -20.19 -7.47
N PRO A 44 -24.88 -19.79 -8.41
CA PRO A 44 -24.50 -19.05 -9.60
C PRO A 44 -23.92 -17.68 -9.24
N VAL A 45 -22.83 -17.30 -9.93
CA VAL A 45 -22.11 -16.06 -9.65
C VAL A 45 -21.69 -15.37 -10.94
N ARG A 46 -21.51 -14.05 -10.89
CA ARG A 46 -20.74 -13.29 -11.86
C ARG A 46 -19.36 -12.99 -11.28
N GLY A 47 -18.32 -13.44 -11.97
CA GLY A 47 -16.92 -13.30 -11.53
C GLY A 47 -16.18 -12.21 -12.28
N ARG A 48 -15.27 -11.55 -11.57
CA ARG A 48 -14.21 -10.70 -12.14
C ARG A 48 -12.88 -11.04 -11.48
N ALA A 49 -11.79 -10.87 -12.21
CA ALA A 49 -10.45 -10.99 -11.67
C ALA A 49 -9.68 -9.68 -11.88
N SER A 50 -8.79 -9.37 -10.96
CA SER A 50 -7.84 -8.27 -11.02
C SER A 50 -6.55 -8.66 -10.32
N PHE A 51 -5.50 -7.86 -10.51
CA PHE A 51 -4.27 -8.03 -9.76
C PHE A 51 -4.22 -7.03 -8.62
N GLY A 52 -3.79 -7.49 -7.45
CA GLY A 52 -3.73 -6.77 -6.20
C GLY A 52 -2.50 -7.12 -5.38
N GLY A 53 -2.65 -7.01 -4.06
CA GLY A 53 -1.57 -7.10 -3.09
C GLY A 53 -1.05 -5.73 -2.71
N VAL A 54 -0.89 -5.48 -1.39
CA VAL A 54 -0.59 -4.15 -0.86
C VAL A 54 0.70 -3.58 -1.46
N ALA A 55 1.83 -4.31 -1.39
CA ALA A 55 3.09 -3.83 -1.94
C ALA A 55 3.01 -3.56 -3.45
N ARG A 56 2.32 -4.41 -4.23
CA ARG A 56 2.12 -4.24 -5.67
C ARG A 56 1.23 -3.04 -5.98
N ASN A 57 0.13 -2.83 -5.26
CA ASN A 57 -0.77 -1.70 -5.47
C ASN A 57 -0.08 -0.38 -5.13
N VAL A 58 0.64 -0.32 -4.00
CA VAL A 58 1.46 0.84 -3.62
C VAL A 58 2.51 1.14 -4.69
N ALA A 59 3.19 0.12 -5.21
CA ALA A 59 4.17 0.29 -6.30
C ALA A 59 3.54 0.92 -7.54
N GLU A 60 2.36 0.44 -7.97
CA GLU A 60 1.67 1.00 -9.13
C GLU A 60 1.24 2.46 -8.92
N VAL A 61 0.70 2.80 -7.75
CA VAL A 61 0.35 4.19 -7.40
C VAL A 61 1.59 5.08 -7.40
N LEU A 62 2.70 4.64 -6.81
CA LEU A 62 3.95 5.40 -6.77
C LEU A 62 4.50 5.68 -8.19
N VAL A 63 4.44 4.69 -9.09
CA VAL A 63 4.81 4.90 -10.51
C VAL A 63 3.94 5.97 -11.16
N LYS A 64 2.63 5.93 -10.96
CA LYS A 64 1.68 6.93 -11.47
C LYS A 64 1.93 8.33 -10.89
N LEU A 65 2.49 8.41 -9.69
CA LEU A 65 2.92 9.66 -9.04
C LEU A 65 4.30 10.14 -9.50
N GLY A 66 4.99 9.38 -10.38
CA GLY A 66 6.27 9.77 -10.99
C GLY A 66 7.52 9.24 -10.29
N ALA A 67 7.41 8.27 -9.37
CA ALA A 67 8.56 7.58 -8.79
C ALA A 67 9.06 6.44 -9.70
N GLU A 68 10.33 6.08 -9.59
CA GLU A 68 10.89 4.83 -10.13
C GLU A 68 10.79 3.75 -9.04
N VAL A 69 10.05 2.69 -9.33
CA VAL A 69 9.70 1.69 -8.32
C VAL A 69 10.14 0.31 -8.71
N LYS A 70 10.87 -0.34 -7.82
CA LYS A 70 11.20 -1.76 -7.91
C LYS A 70 10.29 -2.54 -6.97
N LEU A 71 9.61 -3.57 -7.51
CA LEU A 71 8.82 -4.50 -6.73
C LEU A 71 9.64 -5.75 -6.42
N ALA A 72 9.73 -6.10 -5.14
CA ALA A 72 10.25 -7.37 -4.67
C ALA A 72 9.11 -8.19 -4.09
N SER A 73 8.80 -9.32 -4.70
CA SER A 73 7.70 -10.21 -4.32
C SER A 73 7.98 -11.64 -4.77
N ILE A 74 7.05 -12.54 -4.51
CA ILE A 74 7.10 -13.92 -4.94
C ILE A 74 5.77 -14.30 -5.61
N VAL A 75 5.85 -14.90 -6.80
CA VAL A 75 4.68 -15.46 -7.51
C VAL A 75 4.99 -16.89 -7.99
N GLY A 76 3.97 -17.68 -8.22
CA GLY A 76 4.13 -19.01 -8.82
C GLY A 76 4.60 -18.92 -10.27
N GLU A 77 5.31 -19.96 -10.73
CA GLU A 77 5.62 -20.18 -12.15
C GLU A 77 4.38 -20.75 -12.86
N ASP A 78 3.23 -20.11 -12.64
CA ASP A 78 1.94 -20.45 -13.26
C ASP A 78 1.48 -19.32 -14.19
N ARG A 79 0.39 -19.57 -14.91
CA ARG A 79 -0.17 -18.59 -15.86
C ARG A 79 -0.55 -17.29 -15.17
N GLN A 80 -1.08 -17.36 -13.94
CA GLN A 80 -1.55 -16.20 -13.19
C GLN A 80 -0.39 -15.32 -12.74
N GLY A 81 0.72 -15.94 -12.28
CA GLY A 81 1.95 -15.23 -11.93
C GLY A 81 2.54 -14.51 -13.13
N GLN A 82 2.57 -15.16 -14.31
CA GLN A 82 3.07 -14.54 -15.54
C GLN A 82 2.20 -13.36 -15.98
N GLU A 83 0.86 -13.49 -15.94
CA GLU A 83 -0.07 -12.41 -16.27
C GLU A 83 0.04 -11.24 -15.29
N LEU A 84 0.20 -11.50 -13.99
CA LEU A 84 0.42 -10.48 -12.96
C LEU A 84 1.71 -9.71 -13.22
N LEU A 85 2.82 -10.41 -13.49
CA LEU A 85 4.11 -9.77 -13.78
C LEU A 85 4.03 -8.91 -15.06
N ALA A 86 3.46 -9.44 -16.12
CA ALA A 86 3.31 -8.70 -17.37
C ALA A 86 2.49 -7.41 -17.19
N GLN A 87 1.43 -7.46 -16.38
CA GLN A 87 0.63 -6.28 -16.06
C GLN A 87 1.39 -5.27 -15.18
N ALA A 88 2.14 -5.74 -14.16
CA ALA A 88 2.94 -4.88 -13.31
C ALA A 88 4.04 -4.16 -14.13
N GLU A 89 4.73 -4.87 -15.02
CA GLU A 89 5.72 -4.31 -15.93
C GLU A 89 5.10 -3.30 -16.92
N ALA A 90 3.93 -3.63 -17.49
CA ALA A 90 3.20 -2.71 -18.37
C ALA A 90 2.74 -1.43 -17.64
N SER A 91 2.57 -1.48 -16.32
CA SER A 91 2.29 -0.32 -15.46
C SER A 91 3.53 0.52 -15.13
N GLY A 92 4.74 0.11 -15.57
CA GLY A 92 6.00 0.81 -15.34
C GLY A 92 6.73 0.40 -14.06
N ILE A 93 6.34 -0.69 -13.42
CA ILE A 93 7.02 -1.24 -12.24
C ILE A 93 8.22 -2.08 -12.69
N ASP A 94 9.40 -1.87 -12.11
CA ASP A 94 10.54 -2.78 -12.27
C ASP A 94 10.27 -4.06 -11.46
N VAL A 95 10.01 -5.16 -12.17
CA VAL A 95 9.72 -6.48 -11.59
C VAL A 95 10.95 -7.39 -11.52
N SER A 96 12.15 -6.88 -11.77
CA SER A 96 13.40 -7.66 -11.80
C SER A 96 13.74 -8.36 -10.48
N GLN A 97 13.12 -7.95 -9.39
CA GLN A 97 13.27 -8.55 -8.04
C GLN A 97 12.06 -9.42 -7.65
N VAL A 98 11.17 -9.75 -8.59
CA VAL A 98 10.08 -10.71 -8.30
C VAL A 98 10.56 -12.13 -8.63
N SER A 99 10.47 -13.01 -7.62
CA SER A 99 10.86 -14.41 -7.77
C SER A 99 9.72 -15.25 -8.32
N LEU A 100 9.98 -16.00 -9.41
CA LEU A 100 9.09 -17.04 -9.94
C LEU A 100 9.41 -18.37 -9.25
N VAL A 101 8.43 -18.97 -8.57
CA VAL A 101 8.61 -20.20 -7.80
C VAL A 101 7.99 -21.39 -8.53
N ARG A 102 8.86 -22.27 -9.03
CA ARG A 102 8.44 -23.49 -9.74
C ARG A 102 7.64 -24.41 -8.82
N GLY A 103 6.49 -24.87 -9.31
CA GLY A 103 5.62 -25.81 -8.60
C GLY A 103 4.79 -25.20 -7.46
N ALA A 104 4.91 -23.88 -7.22
CA ALA A 104 4.02 -23.14 -6.32
C ALA A 104 2.89 -22.46 -7.12
N ARG A 105 1.78 -22.18 -6.42
CA ARG A 105 0.68 -21.37 -6.97
C ARG A 105 0.89 -19.90 -6.62
N THR A 106 0.52 -19.01 -7.53
CA THR A 106 0.44 -17.57 -7.24
C THR A 106 -0.61 -17.31 -6.18
N ALA A 107 -0.32 -16.42 -5.24
CA ALA A 107 -1.24 -16.05 -4.16
C ALA A 107 -2.57 -15.54 -4.73
N GLU A 108 -3.67 -15.99 -4.11
CA GLU A 108 -5.02 -15.67 -4.57
C GLU A 108 -5.91 -15.24 -3.40
N TYR A 109 -6.66 -14.15 -3.60
CA TYR A 109 -7.75 -13.74 -2.71
C TYR A 109 -9.08 -13.90 -3.44
N ILE A 110 -10.04 -14.54 -2.78
CA ILE A 110 -11.37 -14.81 -3.30
C ILE A 110 -12.38 -14.12 -2.39
N GLY A 111 -13.12 -13.14 -2.91
CA GLY A 111 -14.24 -12.50 -2.23
C GLY A 111 -15.58 -12.92 -2.87
N ILE A 112 -16.51 -13.38 -2.05
CA ILE A 112 -17.88 -13.69 -2.46
C ILE A 112 -18.78 -12.60 -1.89
N PHE A 113 -19.54 -11.95 -2.75
CA PHE A 113 -20.40 -10.82 -2.42
C PHE A 113 -21.86 -11.13 -2.72
N HIS A 114 -22.75 -10.50 -1.98
CA HIS A 114 -24.18 -10.42 -2.26
C HIS A 114 -24.66 -9.00 -2.03
N LYS A 115 -25.25 -8.38 -3.06
CA LYS A 115 -25.71 -6.97 -3.06
C LYS A 115 -24.59 -5.99 -2.65
N GLY A 116 -23.36 -6.27 -3.06
CA GLY A 116 -22.20 -5.44 -2.75
C GLY A 116 -21.61 -5.64 -1.34
N GLU A 117 -22.22 -6.48 -0.50
CA GLU A 117 -21.68 -6.82 0.82
C GLU A 117 -20.85 -8.10 0.78
N LEU A 118 -19.70 -8.11 1.46
CA LEU A 118 -18.83 -9.28 1.54
C LEU A 118 -19.51 -10.39 2.37
N PHE A 119 -19.87 -11.49 1.72
CA PHE A 119 -20.46 -12.67 2.36
C PHE A 119 -19.39 -13.60 2.93
N ALA A 120 -18.33 -13.87 2.15
CA ALA A 120 -17.21 -14.72 2.56
C ALA A 120 -15.94 -14.32 1.81
N ALA A 121 -14.79 -14.53 2.44
CA ALA A 121 -13.50 -14.38 1.80
C ALA A 121 -12.59 -15.57 2.09
N PHE A 122 -11.75 -15.91 1.09
CA PHE A 122 -10.75 -16.97 1.18
C PHE A 122 -9.43 -16.44 0.65
N ALA A 123 -8.34 -16.82 1.31
CA ALA A 123 -7.00 -16.35 0.96
C ALA A 123 -6.05 -17.55 0.86
N ASP A 124 -5.61 -17.86 -0.35
CA ASP A 124 -4.53 -18.82 -0.60
C ASP A 124 -3.23 -18.01 -0.72
N MET A 125 -2.50 -17.92 0.39
CA MET A 125 -1.30 -17.07 0.53
C MET A 125 -0.08 -17.89 0.96
N GLU A 126 -0.10 -19.22 0.80
CA GLU A 126 0.98 -20.12 1.27
C GLU A 126 2.34 -19.73 0.69
N ILE A 127 2.39 -19.30 -0.56
CA ILE A 127 3.63 -18.88 -1.22
C ILE A 127 4.36 -17.76 -0.45
N PHE A 128 3.65 -16.91 0.30
CA PHE A 128 4.22 -15.82 1.06
C PHE A 128 4.99 -16.26 2.32
N GLU A 129 4.89 -17.51 2.72
CA GLU A 129 5.79 -18.03 3.76
C GLU A 129 7.27 -18.04 3.33
N ARG A 130 7.52 -17.88 2.02
CA ARG A 130 8.86 -17.70 1.43
C ARG A 130 9.33 -16.23 1.43
N LEU A 131 8.49 -15.27 1.82
CA LEU A 131 8.88 -13.87 2.07
C LEU A 131 9.57 -13.78 3.44
N ASP A 132 10.59 -14.60 3.62
CA ASP A 132 11.34 -14.78 4.84
C ASP A 132 12.58 -13.87 4.91
N GLN A 133 13.40 -14.09 5.94
CA GLN A 133 14.63 -13.33 6.15
C GLN A 133 15.60 -13.49 4.98
N SER A 134 15.75 -14.70 4.44
CA SER A 134 16.70 -14.98 3.36
C SER A 134 16.29 -14.28 2.06
N PHE A 135 14.98 -14.23 1.80
CA PHE A 135 14.43 -13.44 0.70
C PHE A 135 14.75 -11.94 0.89
N ALA A 136 14.46 -11.38 2.07
CA ALA A 136 14.72 -9.96 2.35
C ALA A 136 16.21 -9.63 2.22
N GLU A 137 17.10 -10.48 2.72
CA GLU A 137 18.55 -10.32 2.60
C GLU A 137 19.01 -10.30 1.14
N HIS A 138 18.53 -11.25 0.33
CA HIS A 138 18.83 -11.29 -1.10
C HIS A 138 18.38 -9.99 -1.80
N ILE A 139 17.17 -9.53 -1.54
CA ILE A 139 16.62 -8.30 -2.12
C ILE A 139 17.45 -7.07 -1.74
N LEU A 140 17.77 -6.91 -0.45
CA LEU A 140 18.51 -5.76 0.05
C LEU A 140 19.93 -5.69 -0.51
N ASN A 141 20.60 -6.83 -0.67
CA ASN A 141 21.94 -6.90 -1.29
C ASN A 141 21.93 -6.49 -2.78
N ASN A 142 20.77 -6.55 -3.44
CA ASN A 142 20.59 -6.21 -4.86
C ASN A 142 19.69 -4.97 -5.09
N ALA A 143 19.30 -4.25 -4.04
CA ALA A 143 18.37 -3.13 -4.13
C ALA A 143 18.94 -1.95 -4.93
N GLY A 144 20.29 -1.78 -4.93
CA GLY A 144 20.93 -0.61 -5.51
C GLY A 144 20.70 0.65 -4.66
N ARG A 145 20.75 1.81 -5.29
CA ARG A 145 20.50 3.08 -4.59
C ARG A 145 19.00 3.34 -4.53
N ILE A 146 18.44 3.35 -3.32
CA ILE A 146 17.04 3.64 -3.04
C ILE A 146 16.91 4.81 -2.05
N ALA A 147 15.82 5.56 -2.13
CA ALA A 147 15.49 6.66 -1.21
C ALA A 147 14.67 6.18 0.00
N GLY A 148 13.96 5.07 -0.14
CA GLY A 148 13.15 4.49 0.91
C GLY A 148 12.60 3.12 0.56
N VAL A 149 12.06 2.45 1.58
CA VAL A 149 11.47 1.11 1.50
C VAL A 149 10.03 1.17 1.94
N PHE A 150 9.12 0.63 1.12
CA PHE A 150 7.77 0.28 1.52
C PHE A 150 7.68 -1.23 1.69
N ALA A 151 7.23 -1.70 2.85
CA ALA A 151 7.08 -3.11 3.16
C ALA A 151 5.66 -3.41 3.64
N ASP A 152 5.16 -4.62 3.40
CA ASP A 152 3.90 -5.06 3.96
C ASP A 152 4.05 -6.30 4.86
N CYS A 153 3.08 -6.55 5.73
CA CYS A 153 3.08 -7.67 6.66
C CYS A 153 2.76 -9.03 6.01
N ASN A 154 2.87 -9.17 4.66
CA ASN A 154 3.02 -10.47 4.03
C ASN A 154 4.42 -11.05 4.29
N LEU A 155 5.42 -10.21 4.57
CA LEU A 155 6.73 -10.65 5.02
C LEU A 155 6.68 -11.33 6.39
N SER A 156 7.63 -12.23 6.64
CA SER A 156 7.81 -12.82 7.96
C SER A 156 8.30 -11.79 8.99
N MET A 157 8.13 -12.08 10.27
CA MET A 157 8.63 -11.23 11.36
C MET A 157 10.14 -10.99 11.24
N SER A 158 10.93 -12.00 10.90
CA SER A 158 12.38 -11.89 10.75
C SER A 158 12.77 -11.02 9.56
N ALA A 159 12.05 -11.11 8.43
CA ALA A 159 12.25 -10.23 7.28
C ALA A 159 11.95 -8.76 7.64
N LEU A 160 10.84 -8.49 8.32
CA LEU A 160 10.49 -7.15 8.80
C LEU A 160 11.52 -6.59 9.79
N GLN A 161 12.08 -7.42 10.67
CA GLN A 161 13.17 -7.02 11.57
C GLN A 161 14.43 -6.64 10.79
N MET A 162 14.80 -7.43 9.78
CA MET A 162 15.95 -7.14 8.90
C MET A 162 15.75 -5.81 8.15
N LEU A 163 14.59 -5.55 7.59
CA LEU A 163 14.28 -4.29 6.92
C LEU A 163 14.42 -3.08 7.86
N ARG A 164 13.98 -3.20 9.11
CA ARG A 164 14.15 -2.14 10.12
C ARG A 164 15.62 -1.85 10.41
N GLN A 165 16.44 -2.89 10.59
CA GLN A 165 17.87 -2.74 10.81
C GLN A 165 18.57 -2.12 9.59
N TYR A 166 18.29 -2.63 8.40
CA TYR A 166 18.85 -2.12 7.15
C TYR A 166 18.52 -0.64 6.95
N SER A 167 17.25 -0.28 7.07
CA SER A 167 16.79 1.10 6.89
C SER A 167 17.37 2.04 7.95
N GLY A 168 17.47 1.58 9.21
CA GLY A 168 18.09 2.34 10.29
C GLY A 168 19.56 2.60 10.05
N ASN A 169 20.33 1.59 9.60
CA ASN A 169 21.76 1.72 9.32
C ASN A 169 22.07 2.70 8.17
N LEU A 170 21.17 2.79 7.20
CA LEU A 170 21.31 3.68 6.03
C LEU A 170 20.51 4.98 6.15
N ASN A 171 19.84 5.20 7.27
CA ASN A 171 18.94 6.34 7.50
C ASN A 171 17.88 6.50 6.39
N LEU A 172 17.31 5.37 5.93
CA LEU A 172 16.24 5.32 4.95
C LEU A 172 14.87 5.39 5.63
N LEU A 173 13.90 6.03 4.99
CA LEU A 173 12.51 5.94 5.42
C LEU A 173 11.98 4.53 5.15
N LEU A 174 11.53 3.85 6.21
CA LEU A 174 10.79 2.59 6.14
C LEU A 174 9.31 2.85 6.42
N ALA A 175 8.49 2.65 5.40
CA ALA A 175 7.03 2.58 5.54
C ALA A 175 6.60 1.12 5.66
N THR A 176 5.66 0.81 6.54
CA THR A 176 5.16 -0.55 6.73
C THR A 176 3.64 -0.56 6.84
N ASP A 177 2.99 -1.45 6.10
CA ASP A 177 1.54 -1.67 6.13
C ASP A 177 1.19 -2.99 6.83
N THR A 178 0.15 -2.98 7.65
CA THR A 178 -0.29 -4.11 8.47
C THR A 178 -1.06 -5.19 7.70
N VAL A 179 -1.65 -4.87 6.55
CA VAL A 179 -2.37 -5.75 5.61
C VAL A 179 -3.66 -6.36 6.16
N SER A 180 -3.64 -6.91 7.36
CA SER A 180 -4.80 -7.51 8.02
C SER A 180 -4.54 -7.74 9.51
N PRO A 181 -5.58 -7.87 10.35
CA PRO A 181 -5.43 -8.12 11.78
C PRO A 181 -4.52 -9.30 12.11
N ALA A 182 -4.63 -10.41 11.37
CA ALA A 182 -3.79 -11.59 11.58
C ALA A 182 -2.31 -11.35 11.24
N LYS A 183 -2.04 -10.61 10.14
CA LYS A 183 -0.67 -10.33 9.67
C LYS A 183 0.01 -9.21 10.44
N ALA A 184 -0.76 -8.26 10.95
CA ALA A 184 -0.27 -7.16 11.79
C ALA A 184 0.56 -7.65 12.99
N LYS A 185 0.22 -8.82 13.54
CA LYS A 185 0.96 -9.48 14.63
C LYS A 185 2.43 -9.80 14.29
N ARG A 186 2.78 -9.89 13.00
CA ARG A 186 4.16 -10.09 12.52
C ARG A 186 5.10 -8.92 12.84
N LEU A 187 4.56 -7.73 13.10
CA LEU A 187 5.35 -6.57 13.54
C LEU A 187 5.89 -6.72 14.97
N GLY A 188 5.26 -7.55 15.79
CA GLY A 188 5.62 -7.72 17.20
C GLY A 188 5.30 -6.47 18.04
N ARG A 189 5.87 -6.40 19.24
CA ARG A 189 5.61 -5.31 20.22
C ARG A 189 6.49 -4.08 20.02
N TYR A 190 7.64 -4.23 19.37
CA TYR A 190 8.61 -3.14 19.20
C TYR A 190 8.57 -2.67 17.74
N LEU A 191 8.21 -1.40 17.54
CA LEU A 191 8.04 -0.79 16.24
C LEU A 191 9.20 0.17 15.88
N SER A 192 10.26 0.20 16.69
CA SER A 192 11.43 1.02 16.41
C SER A 192 12.04 0.69 15.04
N GLY A 193 12.42 1.73 14.31
CA GLY A 193 12.92 1.63 12.93
C GLY A 193 11.83 1.74 11.87
N ILE A 194 10.54 1.75 12.24
CA ILE A 194 9.44 2.06 11.33
C ILE A 194 9.24 3.58 11.31
N SER A 195 9.46 4.20 10.16
CA SER A 195 9.27 5.65 9.96
C SER A 195 7.80 6.02 9.79
N LEU A 196 7.04 5.16 9.08
CA LEU A 196 5.61 5.30 8.83
C LEU A 196 4.92 3.94 9.00
N LEU A 197 4.03 3.83 9.97
CA LEU A 197 3.15 2.68 10.11
C LEU A 197 1.79 3.01 9.50
N PHE A 198 1.37 2.21 8.53
CA PHE A 198 0.03 2.26 7.95
C PHE A 198 -0.82 1.11 8.51
N THR A 199 -2.04 1.42 8.91
CA THR A 199 -2.98 0.46 9.49
C THR A 199 -4.42 0.94 9.27
N ASN A 200 -5.39 0.08 9.53
CA ASN A 200 -6.79 0.49 9.65
C ASN A 200 -7.29 0.29 11.09
N HIS A 201 -8.54 0.68 11.34
CA HIS A 201 -9.14 0.61 12.67
C HIS A 201 -9.10 -0.81 13.26
N ASP A 202 -9.54 -1.82 12.49
CA ASP A 202 -9.63 -3.20 12.95
C ASP A 202 -8.24 -3.81 13.24
N GLU A 203 -7.27 -3.52 12.38
CA GLU A 203 -5.88 -3.93 12.55
C GLU A 203 -5.23 -3.24 13.76
N ALA A 204 -5.49 -1.95 13.92
CA ALA A 204 -5.01 -1.18 15.05
C ALA A 204 -5.59 -1.69 16.37
N GLN A 205 -6.88 -1.98 16.42
CA GLN A 205 -7.54 -2.55 17.59
C GLN A 205 -6.97 -3.94 17.94
N GLU A 206 -6.75 -4.81 16.95
CA GLU A 206 -6.17 -6.14 17.17
C GLU A 206 -4.74 -6.07 17.72
N MET A 207 -3.94 -5.08 17.26
CA MET A 207 -2.55 -4.91 17.70
C MET A 207 -2.42 -4.23 19.05
N SER A 208 -3.23 -3.20 19.31
CA SER A 208 -3.12 -2.35 20.50
C SER A 208 -4.02 -2.79 21.65
N GLY A 209 -5.12 -3.48 21.35
CA GLY A 209 -6.22 -3.74 22.29
C GLY A 209 -7.13 -2.54 22.53
N GLU A 210 -6.90 -1.41 21.84
CA GLU A 210 -7.65 -0.16 22.01
C GLU A 210 -8.56 0.11 20.81
N SER A 211 -9.81 0.46 21.09
CA SER A 211 -10.79 0.83 20.05
C SER A 211 -10.78 2.33 19.74
N GLU A 212 -10.21 3.17 20.63
CA GLU A 212 -10.12 4.60 20.39
C GLU A 212 -8.87 4.91 19.55
N PRO A 213 -9.04 5.53 18.35
CA PRO A 213 -7.96 5.76 17.40
C PRO A 213 -6.74 6.51 17.96
N ARG A 214 -6.96 7.54 18.75
CA ARG A 214 -5.87 8.35 19.33
C ARG A 214 -5.07 7.56 20.36
N ALA A 215 -5.75 6.72 21.17
CA ALA A 215 -5.09 5.86 22.15
C ALA A 215 -4.25 4.77 21.44
N ALA A 216 -4.80 4.12 20.41
CA ALA A 216 -4.07 3.13 19.60
C ALA A 216 -2.81 3.74 18.96
N ILE A 217 -2.92 4.93 18.34
CA ILE A 217 -1.77 5.66 17.79
C ILE A 217 -0.74 5.97 18.89
N GLY A 218 -1.17 6.39 20.06
CA GLY A 218 -0.29 6.63 21.22
C GLY A 218 0.51 5.39 21.61
N ILE A 219 -0.13 4.21 21.65
CA ILE A 219 0.54 2.93 21.92
C ILE A 219 1.60 2.62 20.87
N PHE A 220 1.28 2.74 19.58
CA PHE A 220 2.24 2.46 18.50
C PHE A 220 3.43 3.43 18.52
N ARG A 221 3.18 4.70 18.80
CA ARG A 221 4.23 5.70 18.98
C ARG A 221 5.15 5.35 20.16
N ASN A 222 4.57 5.00 21.30
CA ASN A 222 5.31 4.57 22.49
C ASN A 222 6.08 3.25 22.25
N SER A 223 5.61 2.40 21.33
CA SER A 223 6.29 1.18 20.90
C SER A 223 7.44 1.45 19.91
N GLY A 224 7.63 2.71 19.47
CA GLY A 224 8.78 3.15 18.69
C GLY A 224 8.51 3.51 17.24
N ALA A 225 7.27 3.43 16.73
CA ALA A 225 6.94 3.93 15.39
C ALA A 225 7.12 5.46 15.35
N ALA A 226 7.84 5.98 14.34
CA ALA A 226 8.08 7.41 14.24
C ALA A 226 6.83 8.20 13.83
N SER A 227 5.97 7.64 13.00
CA SER A 227 4.66 8.18 12.66
C SER A 227 3.68 7.03 12.40
N VAL A 228 2.40 7.27 12.63
CA VAL A 228 1.31 6.32 12.38
C VAL A 228 0.24 7.01 11.55
N VAL A 229 -0.28 6.30 10.54
CA VAL A 229 -1.41 6.72 9.70
C VAL A 229 -2.44 5.61 9.73
N MET A 230 -3.63 5.91 10.25
CA MET A 230 -4.70 4.94 10.45
C MET A 230 -5.94 5.36 9.68
N GLY A 231 -6.34 4.53 8.71
CA GLY A 231 -7.61 4.66 8.02
C GLY A 231 -8.76 4.19 8.91
N ASP A 232 -9.84 4.97 8.96
CA ASP A 232 -11.06 4.67 9.71
C ASP A 232 -12.30 4.70 8.81
N GLY A 233 -12.15 4.13 7.63
CA GLY A 233 -13.22 4.04 6.64
C GLY A 233 -13.92 5.37 6.37
N PRO A 234 -15.25 5.44 6.49
CA PRO A 234 -16.00 6.68 6.27
C PRO A 234 -15.69 7.78 7.29
N ALA A 235 -15.16 7.45 8.47
CA ALA A 235 -14.77 8.42 9.49
C ALA A 235 -13.49 9.20 9.10
N GLY A 236 -12.74 8.75 8.11
CA GLY A 236 -11.58 9.46 7.60
C GLY A 236 -10.24 8.85 7.99
N VAL A 237 -9.25 9.67 8.32
CA VAL A 237 -7.88 9.25 8.63
C VAL A 237 -7.39 9.94 9.89
N TYR A 238 -6.91 9.14 10.85
CA TYR A 238 -6.14 9.62 11.99
C TYR A 238 -4.65 9.46 11.70
N ALA A 239 -3.86 10.45 12.07
CA ALA A 239 -2.41 10.31 11.97
C ALA A 239 -1.71 11.00 13.14
N GLY A 240 -0.54 10.47 13.55
CA GLY A 240 0.21 11.00 14.68
C GLY A 240 1.71 10.83 14.54
N ASP A 241 2.44 11.84 15.02
CA ASP A 241 3.89 11.89 15.16
C ASP A 241 4.29 12.52 16.52
N GLU A 242 5.52 13.03 16.66
CA GLU A 242 6.00 13.71 17.86
C GLU A 242 5.26 15.02 18.18
N LYS A 243 4.55 15.59 17.20
CA LYS A 243 3.76 16.84 17.37
C LYS A 243 2.34 16.59 17.87
N GLY A 244 1.92 15.32 17.91
CA GLY A 244 0.59 14.92 18.37
C GLY A 244 -0.23 14.20 17.31
N VAL A 245 -1.50 13.98 17.62
CA VAL A 245 -2.46 13.26 16.76
C VAL A 245 -3.48 14.23 16.17
N PHE A 246 -3.70 14.13 14.87
CA PHE A 246 -4.74 14.87 14.15
C PHE A 246 -5.69 13.90 13.42
N HIS A 247 -6.87 14.41 13.08
CA HIS A 247 -7.92 13.68 12.37
C HIS A 247 -8.39 14.50 11.18
N MET A 248 -8.54 13.85 10.03
CA MET A 248 -8.96 14.47 8.76
C MET A 248 -10.05 13.64 8.11
N VAL A 249 -10.95 14.29 7.39
CA VAL A 249 -12.07 13.65 6.71
C VAL A 249 -12.00 13.86 5.21
N LEU A 250 -12.45 12.84 4.48
CA LEU A 250 -12.64 12.94 3.03
C LEU A 250 -13.92 13.73 2.71
N PRO A 251 -13.92 14.53 1.64
CA PRO A 251 -15.15 15.09 1.14
C PRO A 251 -16.10 13.97 0.68
N LYS A 252 -17.40 14.23 0.71
CA LYS A 252 -18.38 13.27 0.20
C LYS A 252 -18.13 13.02 -1.28
N SER A 253 -18.00 11.76 -1.66
CA SER A 253 -17.80 11.31 -3.03
C SER A 253 -18.67 10.10 -3.36
N LYS A 254 -18.80 9.80 -4.64
CA LYS A 254 -19.46 8.57 -5.09
C LYS A 254 -18.48 7.41 -4.94
N VAL A 255 -18.58 6.66 -3.86
CA VAL A 255 -17.79 5.45 -3.66
C VAL A 255 -18.24 4.37 -4.63
N ILE A 256 -17.32 3.92 -5.50
CA ILE A 256 -17.52 2.80 -6.44
C ILE A 256 -16.88 1.53 -5.89
N ASN A 257 -15.67 1.66 -5.33
CA ASN A 257 -14.92 0.56 -4.75
C ASN A 257 -14.07 1.08 -3.59
N VAL A 258 -14.01 0.35 -2.50
CA VAL A 258 -13.16 0.69 -1.33
C VAL A 258 -11.78 0.05 -1.41
N SER A 259 -11.59 -0.97 -2.27
CA SER A 259 -10.31 -1.66 -2.41
C SER A 259 -9.25 -0.72 -2.98
N GLY A 260 -8.06 -0.76 -2.41
CA GLY A 260 -6.92 0.05 -2.86
C GLY A 260 -6.88 1.50 -2.33
N ALA A 261 -7.93 1.98 -1.65
CA ALA A 261 -7.92 3.32 -1.06
C ALA A 261 -6.85 3.46 0.03
N GLY A 262 -6.67 2.43 0.87
CA GLY A 262 -5.58 2.36 1.85
C GLY A 262 -4.20 2.35 1.20
N ASP A 263 -4.04 1.56 0.13
CA ASP A 263 -2.78 1.49 -0.63
C ASP A 263 -2.44 2.84 -1.27
N ALA A 264 -3.44 3.53 -1.82
CA ALA A 264 -3.28 4.86 -2.41
C ALA A 264 -2.94 5.93 -1.35
N LEU A 265 -3.58 5.87 -0.16
CA LEU A 265 -3.23 6.71 0.99
C LEU A 265 -1.76 6.49 1.38
N ALA A 266 -1.36 5.23 1.51
CA ALA A 266 -0.01 4.85 1.91
C ALA A 266 1.02 5.32 0.88
N ALA A 267 0.81 5.06 -0.41
CA ALA A 267 1.69 5.46 -1.49
C ALA A 267 1.90 6.98 -1.54
N GLY A 268 0.81 7.75 -1.56
CA GLY A 268 0.88 9.22 -1.60
C GLY A 268 1.55 9.81 -0.38
N THR A 269 1.18 9.33 0.82
CA THR A 269 1.81 9.77 2.07
C THR A 269 3.30 9.46 2.10
N PHE A 270 3.69 8.25 1.72
CA PHE A 270 5.09 7.82 1.71
C PHE A 270 5.93 8.66 0.74
N LEU A 271 5.46 8.85 -0.50
CA LEU A 271 6.14 9.67 -1.48
C LEU A 271 6.38 11.10 -0.97
N ARG A 272 5.36 11.75 -0.42
CA ARG A 272 5.49 13.11 0.10
C ARG A 272 6.43 13.20 1.30
N ARG A 273 6.49 12.16 2.14
CA ARG A 273 7.48 12.08 3.22
C ARG A 273 8.91 11.95 2.67
N LEU A 274 9.13 11.17 1.61
CA LEU A 274 10.41 11.10 0.91
C LEU A 274 10.83 12.44 0.28
N GLU A 275 9.87 13.25 -0.14
CA GLU A 275 10.07 14.61 -0.64
C GLU A 275 10.29 15.65 0.46
N GLY A 276 10.25 15.25 1.75
CA GLY A 276 10.51 16.13 2.90
C GLY A 276 9.30 16.89 3.44
N ALA A 277 8.07 16.57 2.97
CA ALA A 277 6.85 17.16 3.52
C ALA A 277 6.63 16.75 4.98
N SER A 278 5.95 17.59 5.77
CA SER A 278 5.48 17.23 7.11
C SER A 278 4.50 16.05 7.05
N LEU A 279 4.27 15.35 8.18
CA LEU A 279 3.30 14.26 8.22
C LEU A 279 1.91 14.73 7.76
N ARG A 280 1.47 15.90 8.23
CA ARG A 280 0.17 16.45 7.89
C ARG A 280 0.02 16.71 6.38
N GLU A 281 0.97 17.38 5.76
CA GLU A 281 0.97 17.65 4.31
C GLU A 281 1.00 16.34 3.51
N ALA A 282 1.79 15.37 3.96
CA ALA A 282 1.90 14.07 3.33
C ALA A 282 0.58 13.28 3.40
N VAL A 283 -0.08 13.28 4.57
CA VAL A 283 -1.39 12.62 4.75
C VAL A 283 -2.47 13.29 3.89
N ILE A 284 -2.50 14.63 3.81
CA ILE A 284 -3.42 15.35 2.92
C ILE A 284 -3.26 14.88 1.47
N PHE A 285 -2.03 14.79 0.99
CA PHE A 285 -1.76 14.30 -0.37
C PHE A 285 -2.16 12.83 -0.54
N GLY A 286 -1.84 11.96 0.43
CA GLY A 286 -2.25 10.56 0.44
C GLY A 286 -3.76 10.38 0.44
N MET A 287 -4.49 11.21 1.18
CA MET A 287 -5.97 11.24 1.16
C MET A 287 -6.51 11.68 -0.21
N GLY A 288 -5.84 12.59 -0.90
CA GLY A 288 -6.16 12.94 -2.29
C GLY A 288 -6.04 11.75 -3.22
N CYS A 289 -4.99 10.92 -3.05
CA CYS A 289 -4.83 9.66 -3.78
C CYS A 289 -5.94 8.65 -3.44
N ALA A 290 -6.24 8.47 -2.15
CA ALA A 290 -7.30 7.58 -1.69
C ALA A 290 -8.67 8.00 -2.23
N HIS A 291 -8.96 9.30 -2.23
CA HIS A 291 -10.20 9.85 -2.79
C HIS A 291 -10.35 9.53 -4.29
N ALA A 292 -9.26 9.56 -5.05
CA ALA A 292 -9.28 9.11 -6.44
C ALA A 292 -9.59 7.61 -6.54
N ALA A 293 -8.95 6.77 -5.72
CA ALA A 293 -9.15 5.33 -5.74
C ALA A 293 -10.60 4.92 -5.45
N LEU A 294 -11.28 5.60 -4.50
CA LEU A 294 -12.67 5.31 -4.14
C LEU A 294 -13.67 5.46 -5.31
N GLU A 295 -13.37 6.29 -6.30
CA GLU A 295 -14.25 6.55 -7.46
C GLU A 295 -13.96 5.63 -8.67
N TRP A 296 -13.09 4.62 -8.50
CA TRP A 296 -12.74 3.68 -9.57
C TRP A 296 -13.12 2.24 -9.24
N ALA A 297 -13.35 1.45 -10.28
CA ALA A 297 -13.72 0.04 -10.12
C ALA A 297 -12.53 -0.87 -9.78
N SER A 298 -11.29 -0.47 -10.18
CA SER A 298 -10.04 -1.18 -9.84
C SER A 298 -9.37 -0.56 -8.62
N ALA A 299 -8.54 -1.33 -7.93
CA ALA A 299 -7.78 -0.86 -6.77
C ALA A 299 -6.85 0.33 -7.09
N VAL A 300 -6.31 0.36 -8.31
CA VAL A 300 -5.51 1.49 -8.81
C VAL A 300 -6.18 2.10 -10.02
N PRO A 301 -6.52 3.41 -10.01
CA PRO A 301 -7.17 4.08 -11.13
C PRO A 301 -6.29 4.15 -12.38
N ASN A 302 -6.83 3.82 -13.57
CA ASN A 302 -6.07 3.87 -14.80
C ASN A 302 -5.66 5.30 -15.20
N ALA A 303 -6.59 6.26 -15.06
CA ALA A 303 -6.37 7.68 -15.39
C ALA A 303 -6.06 8.49 -14.13
N PHE A 304 -4.99 8.13 -13.43
CA PHE A 304 -4.54 8.78 -12.20
C PHE A 304 -3.10 9.24 -12.36
N ASP A 305 -2.83 10.46 -11.97
CA ASP A 305 -1.50 11.05 -11.95
C ASP A 305 -1.31 11.99 -10.74
N ARG A 306 -0.12 12.55 -10.62
CA ARG A 306 0.23 13.47 -9.55
C ARG A 306 -0.66 14.73 -9.53
N LYS A 307 -1.03 15.27 -10.70
CA LYS A 307 -1.87 16.49 -10.79
C LYS A 307 -3.26 16.24 -10.25
N GLU A 308 -3.82 15.07 -10.55
CA GLU A 308 -5.13 14.66 -10.01
C GLU A 308 -5.07 14.47 -8.49
N ALA A 309 -3.98 13.87 -7.97
CA ALA A 309 -3.76 13.77 -6.52
C ALA A 309 -3.68 15.14 -5.86
N GLU A 310 -2.92 16.08 -6.41
CA GLU A 310 -2.78 17.45 -5.92
C GLU A 310 -4.11 18.21 -5.94
N ARG A 311 -4.87 18.10 -7.03
CA ARG A 311 -6.20 18.70 -7.14
C ARG A 311 -7.15 18.20 -6.05
N ARG A 312 -7.17 16.88 -5.79
CA ARG A 312 -8.02 16.29 -4.77
C ARG A 312 -7.56 16.60 -3.35
N SER A 313 -6.26 16.74 -3.14
CA SER A 313 -5.70 17.14 -1.85
C SER A 313 -6.22 18.50 -1.38
N GLY A 314 -6.46 19.43 -2.32
CA GLY A 314 -7.07 20.73 -2.01
C GLY A 314 -8.51 20.68 -1.50
N LEU A 315 -9.17 19.50 -1.55
CA LEU A 315 -10.53 19.29 -1.05
C LEU A 315 -10.54 18.70 0.39
N ILE A 316 -9.38 18.30 0.91
CA ILE A 316 -9.27 17.65 2.23
C ILE A 316 -9.32 18.69 3.33
N GLY A 317 -10.15 18.47 4.33
CA GLY A 317 -10.32 19.33 5.48
C GLY A 317 -10.06 18.61 6.81
N ASP A 318 -9.90 19.41 7.87
CA ASP A 318 -9.90 18.87 9.23
C ASP A 318 -11.30 18.33 9.58
N ALA A 319 -11.33 17.25 10.37
CA ALA A 319 -12.57 16.89 11.05
C ALA A 319 -12.95 18.06 11.98
N ALA A 320 -14.21 18.50 11.91
CA ALA A 320 -14.69 19.47 12.88
C ALA A 320 -14.45 18.90 14.29
N ALA A 321 -13.85 19.73 15.17
CA ALA A 321 -13.72 19.35 16.56
C ALA A 321 -15.15 19.17 17.11
N CYS A 322 -15.54 17.91 17.41
CA CYS A 322 -16.74 17.60 18.15
C CYS A 322 -16.53 17.83 19.63
#